data_8c7a9da241700b25646baca27c909864
#
_entry.id   8c7a9da241700b25646baca27c909864
#
_cell.length_a   1.000
_cell.length_b   1.000
_cell.length_c   1.000
_cell.angle_alpha   90.00
_cell.angle_beta   90.00
_cell.angle_gamma   90.00
#
_symmetry.space_group_name_H-M   'P 1'
#
loop_
_entity.id
_entity.type
_entity.pdbx_description
1 polymer ?
#
loop_
_entity_poly.entity_id
_entity_poly.type
_entity_poly.pdbx_seq_one_letter_code
_entity_poly.pdbx_strand_id
1 'polypeptide(L)'
;LHVRSRRQRQMCIRDRFIDVAEGRLSLDDFMAQLSDDDLIHLLGGQPNVGVSNTFGFGNLPDYGVPSIMTADGPAGLRISGECSMNTTAWPCATLLACTWNPALVQQVGQAGAEEVKENNLAVWLTPAVNIHRNPLCGRNFEYYSEDPLIAGKMGAAMVKGIQSQHIAASVKHFAANNKETNRKHSDSRVSERALREIYLKGFEIIVKEAQPWTIMSSYNAINGHRASENRELLEDVLRGEWGFKGMVTTDWWTRAEHYKEIKAGNDVKMGTGFPERVKKAMEMGQLGRPELEHCARRVLELILKID
;
A
#
# COMPACT_ATOMS: atom_id res chain seq x y z
N LEU A 1 44.88 -22.85 -11.76
CA LEU A 1 43.87 -21.80 -11.52
C LEU A 1 42.51 -22.47 -11.60
N HIS A 2 41.95 -22.88 -10.43
CA HIS A 2 40.60 -23.41 -10.37
C HIS A 2 39.58 -22.27 -10.61
N VAL A 3 38.90 -22.30 -11.74
CA VAL A 3 37.72 -21.46 -11.99
C VAL A 3 36.62 -21.98 -11.08
N ARG A 4 36.37 -21.30 -9.96
CA ARG A 4 35.22 -21.58 -9.13
C ARG A 4 33.95 -21.37 -9.98
N SER A 5 33.06 -22.34 -9.95
CA SER A 5 31.75 -22.23 -10.66
C SER A 5 30.97 -21.00 -10.17
N ARG A 6 30.06 -20.46 -10.99
CA ARG A 6 29.19 -19.34 -10.59
C ARG A 6 28.50 -19.62 -9.24
N ARG A 7 28.04 -20.86 -8.99
CA ARG A 7 27.44 -21.30 -7.71
C ARG A 7 28.43 -21.21 -6.52
N GLN A 8 29.71 -21.47 -6.72
CA GLN A 8 30.72 -21.38 -5.63
C GLN A 8 31.15 -19.94 -5.34
N ARG A 9 30.97 -18.98 -6.29
CA ARG A 9 31.14 -17.55 -6.02
C ARG A 9 29.97 -16.96 -5.26
N GLN A 10 28.75 -17.45 -5.48
CA GLN A 10 27.54 -17.02 -4.77
C GLN A 10 27.54 -17.40 -3.29
N MET A 11 28.31 -18.39 -2.85
CA MET A 11 28.42 -18.78 -1.42
C MET A 11 29.26 -17.83 -0.55
N CYS A 12 29.97 -16.85 -1.12
CA CYS A 12 30.86 -15.96 -0.37
C CYS A 12 30.58 -14.47 -0.49
N ILE A 13 29.70 -14.04 -1.41
CA ILE A 13 29.32 -12.64 -1.60
C ILE A 13 27.82 -12.62 -1.85
N ARG A 14 27.04 -12.09 -0.90
CA ARG A 14 25.64 -11.79 -1.11
C ARG A 14 25.53 -10.62 -2.08
N ASP A 15 24.81 -10.81 -3.18
CA ASP A 15 24.47 -9.73 -4.08
C ASP A 15 23.57 -8.73 -3.34
N ARG A 16 23.84 -7.45 -3.50
CA ARG A 16 23.15 -6.39 -2.77
C ARG A 16 22.04 -5.78 -3.58
N PHE A 17 21.03 -5.27 -2.89
CA PHE A 17 19.88 -4.62 -3.53
C PHE A 17 20.28 -3.39 -4.35
N ILE A 18 21.35 -2.70 -3.97
CA ILE A 18 21.93 -1.60 -4.75
C ILE A 18 22.39 -2.06 -6.15
N ASP A 19 22.82 -3.31 -6.30
CA ASP A 19 23.22 -3.84 -7.61
C ASP A 19 22.02 -3.99 -8.56
N VAL A 20 20.82 -4.23 -7.99
CA VAL A 20 19.57 -4.21 -8.76
C VAL A 20 19.21 -2.77 -9.16
N ALA A 21 19.30 -1.82 -8.22
CA ALA A 21 19.00 -0.41 -8.48
C ALA A 21 19.89 0.18 -9.57
N GLU A 22 21.17 -0.20 -9.60
CA GLU A 22 22.14 0.23 -10.60
C GLU A 22 22.15 -0.62 -11.89
N GLY A 23 21.26 -1.60 -12.01
CA GLY A 23 21.11 -2.43 -13.21
C GLY A 23 22.23 -3.46 -13.42
N ARG A 24 23.07 -3.73 -12.42
CA ARG A 24 24.13 -4.75 -12.47
C ARG A 24 23.61 -6.17 -12.20
N LEU A 25 22.46 -6.30 -11.57
CA LEU A 25 21.82 -7.56 -11.22
C LEU A 25 20.33 -7.49 -11.58
N SER A 26 19.75 -8.59 -12.06
CA SER A 26 18.30 -8.65 -12.23
C SER A 26 17.59 -8.82 -10.87
N LEU A 27 16.35 -8.31 -10.76
CA LEU A 27 15.54 -8.53 -9.57
C LEU A 27 15.25 -10.03 -9.33
N ASP A 28 15.14 -10.82 -10.41
CA ASP A 28 14.97 -12.28 -10.32
C ASP A 28 16.17 -12.97 -9.67
N ASP A 29 17.39 -12.62 -10.10
CA ASP A 29 18.61 -13.16 -9.53
C ASP A 29 18.81 -12.71 -8.07
N PHE A 30 18.43 -11.47 -7.75
CA PHE A 30 18.41 -10.98 -6.37
C PHE A 30 17.46 -11.78 -5.50
N MET A 31 16.22 -11.95 -5.93
CA MET A 31 15.19 -12.68 -5.18
C MET A 31 15.53 -14.16 -5.01
N ALA A 32 16.23 -14.78 -5.95
CA ALA A 32 16.62 -16.18 -5.88
C ALA A 32 17.57 -16.51 -4.72
N GLN A 33 18.28 -15.53 -4.17
CA GLN A 33 19.16 -15.71 -3.01
C GLN A 33 18.42 -15.56 -1.66
N LEU A 34 17.20 -14.98 -1.65
CA LEU A 34 16.43 -14.77 -0.42
C LEU A 34 15.87 -16.09 0.12
N SER A 35 16.00 -16.30 1.41
CA SER A 35 15.35 -17.42 2.09
C SER A 35 13.84 -17.20 2.21
N ASP A 36 13.08 -18.24 2.54
CA ASP A 36 11.66 -18.10 2.84
C ASP A 36 11.42 -17.16 4.03
N ASP A 37 12.34 -17.14 5.00
CA ASP A 37 12.26 -16.23 6.14
C ASP A 37 12.46 -14.76 5.72
N ASP A 38 13.37 -14.48 4.79
CA ASP A 38 13.57 -13.15 4.23
C ASP A 38 12.34 -12.69 3.45
N LEU A 39 11.77 -13.57 2.63
CA LEU A 39 10.53 -13.29 1.91
C LEU A 39 9.37 -13.00 2.86
N ILE A 40 9.15 -13.84 3.88
CA ILE A 40 8.12 -13.64 4.90
C ILE A 40 8.31 -12.32 5.64
N HIS A 41 9.56 -11.95 5.95
CA HIS A 41 9.88 -10.68 6.60
C HIS A 41 9.44 -9.48 5.76
N LEU A 42 9.69 -9.51 4.45
CA LEU A 42 9.27 -8.44 3.51
C LEU A 42 7.75 -8.25 3.45
N LEU A 43 6.96 -9.30 3.75
CA LEU A 43 5.49 -9.26 3.71
C LEU A 43 4.85 -8.78 5.02
N GLY A 44 5.65 -8.41 6.02
CA GLY A 44 5.21 -7.83 7.29
C GLY A 44 5.67 -6.39 7.45
N GLY A 45 4.81 -5.56 8.05
CA GLY A 45 5.21 -4.20 8.41
C GLY A 45 6.34 -4.17 9.45
N GLN A 46 7.15 -3.14 9.39
CA GLN A 46 8.30 -2.91 10.26
C GLN A 46 8.04 -1.77 11.24
N PRO A 47 8.56 -1.82 12.47
CA PRO A 47 8.40 -0.73 13.44
C PRO A 47 8.84 0.61 12.87
N ASN A 48 8.12 1.66 13.23
CA ASN A 48 8.45 3.02 12.79
C ASN A 48 9.77 3.50 13.40
N VAL A 49 10.48 4.30 12.60
CA VAL A 49 11.72 4.97 12.99
C VAL A 49 11.66 6.44 12.56
N GLY A 50 12.55 7.26 13.16
CA GLY A 50 12.58 8.70 12.87
C GLY A 50 11.29 9.41 13.22
N VAL A 51 10.83 10.29 12.34
CA VAL A 51 9.62 11.10 12.55
C VAL A 51 8.32 10.39 12.14
N SER A 52 8.40 9.18 11.61
CA SER A 52 7.22 8.42 11.18
C SER A 52 6.26 8.17 12.36
N ASN A 53 4.98 8.45 12.14
CA ASN A 53 3.93 8.21 13.14
C ASN A 53 3.36 6.78 13.06
N THR A 54 3.79 6.00 12.09
CA THR A 54 3.26 4.66 11.86
C THR A 54 4.30 3.73 11.21
N PHE A 55 3.96 2.45 11.08
CA PHE A 55 4.85 1.39 10.61
C PHE A 55 5.28 1.58 9.15
N GLY A 56 6.49 1.08 8.84
CA GLY A 56 7.04 0.98 7.51
C GLY A 56 7.07 -0.46 6.98
N PHE A 57 7.90 -0.72 5.98
CA PHE A 57 8.13 -2.04 5.37
C PHE A 57 9.54 -2.13 4.78
N GLY A 58 9.90 -3.29 4.21
CA GLY A 58 11.25 -3.54 3.73
C GLY A 58 12.19 -3.98 4.85
N ASN A 59 13.34 -3.32 4.98
CA ASN A 59 14.32 -3.51 6.07
C ASN A 59 14.96 -4.91 6.10
N LEU A 60 15.68 -5.26 5.02
CA LEU A 60 16.61 -6.41 5.00
C LEU A 60 18.04 -5.91 4.92
N PRO A 61 18.65 -5.49 6.04
CA PRO A 61 19.97 -4.83 6.05
C PRO A 61 21.10 -5.71 5.53
N ASP A 62 21.02 -7.03 5.73
CA ASP A 62 22.00 -7.99 5.23
C ASP A 62 22.14 -7.98 3.70
N TYR A 63 21.05 -7.65 3.01
CA TYR A 63 20.98 -7.54 1.55
C TYR A 63 20.97 -6.08 1.07
N GLY A 64 20.99 -5.11 1.99
CA GLY A 64 20.94 -3.69 1.66
C GLY A 64 19.56 -3.19 1.23
N VAL A 65 18.48 -3.91 1.54
CA VAL A 65 17.11 -3.42 1.32
C VAL A 65 16.76 -2.38 2.39
N PRO A 66 16.43 -1.14 2.02
CA PRO A 66 16.16 -0.07 2.98
C PRO A 66 14.86 -0.28 3.75
N SER A 67 14.77 0.41 4.89
CA SER A 67 13.52 0.54 5.65
C SER A 67 12.72 1.71 5.09
N ILE A 68 11.55 1.44 4.55
CA ILE A 68 10.66 2.44 3.95
C ILE A 68 9.60 2.84 4.96
N MET A 69 9.59 4.13 5.33
CA MET A 69 8.64 4.65 6.31
C MET A 69 7.40 5.21 5.64
N THR A 70 6.26 4.98 6.29
CA THR A 70 4.97 5.53 5.89
C THR A 70 4.51 6.60 6.87
N ALA A 71 3.65 7.49 6.43
CA ALA A 71 2.99 8.45 7.31
C ALA A 71 1.51 8.62 6.96
N ASP A 72 0.67 8.71 7.99
CA ASP A 72 -0.75 8.96 7.84
C ASP A 72 -1.04 10.47 7.68
N GLY A 73 -2.28 10.82 7.47
CA GLY A 73 -2.79 12.20 7.47
C GLY A 73 -3.31 12.70 6.13
N PRO A 74 -4.53 12.28 5.70
CA PRO A 74 -5.14 12.78 4.47
C PRO A 74 -5.43 14.28 4.44
N ALA A 75 -5.54 14.92 5.61
CA ALA A 75 -5.73 16.38 5.73
C ALA A 75 -4.46 17.10 6.24
N GLY A 76 -3.28 16.51 6.02
CA GLY A 76 -1.98 17.01 6.43
C GLY A 76 -1.11 15.88 6.98
N LEU A 77 0.18 15.95 6.68
CA LEU A 77 1.14 14.94 7.10
C LEU A 77 1.15 14.80 8.62
N ARG A 78 1.01 13.57 9.12
CA ARG A 78 1.17 13.28 10.56
C ARG A 78 2.55 12.73 10.81
N ILE A 79 3.28 13.42 11.67
CA ILE A 79 4.57 12.96 12.19
C ILE A 79 4.45 12.61 13.68
N SER A 80 5.46 11.94 14.24
CA SER A 80 5.47 11.59 15.67
C SER A 80 5.38 12.85 16.53
N GLY A 81 4.51 12.81 17.54
CA GLY A 81 4.33 13.92 18.50
C GLY A 81 5.56 14.22 19.36
N GLU A 82 6.57 13.34 19.35
CA GLU A 82 7.86 13.56 20.02
C GLU A 82 8.79 14.47 19.19
N CYS A 83 8.46 14.70 17.92
CA CYS A 83 9.19 15.62 17.05
C CYS A 83 8.63 17.04 17.22
N SER A 84 9.47 18.00 17.58
CA SER A 84 9.10 19.41 17.71
C SER A 84 8.89 20.14 16.36
N MET A 85 8.41 19.41 15.36
CA MET A 85 8.16 19.93 14.02
C MET A 85 6.67 20.10 13.76
N ASN A 86 6.32 21.17 13.03
CA ASN A 86 4.96 21.41 12.58
C ASN A 86 4.84 21.04 11.10
N THR A 87 3.73 20.43 10.75
CA THR A 87 3.34 20.13 9.36
C THR A 87 2.12 20.96 8.97
N THR A 88 1.90 21.13 7.67
CA THR A 88 0.77 21.90 7.16
C THR A 88 -0.54 21.15 7.37
N ALA A 89 -1.52 21.82 7.97
CA ALA A 89 -2.91 21.35 8.01
C ALA A 89 -3.62 21.79 6.71
N TRP A 90 -3.81 20.85 5.80
CA TRP A 90 -4.54 21.09 4.55
C TRP A 90 -6.04 21.10 4.77
N PRO A 91 -6.83 21.76 3.89
CA PRO A 91 -8.27 21.61 3.88
C PRO A 91 -8.65 20.13 3.76
N CYS A 92 -9.72 19.70 4.45
CA CYS A 92 -10.18 18.32 4.36
C CYS A 92 -10.61 17.95 2.92
N ALA A 93 -10.58 16.65 2.61
CA ALA A 93 -10.85 16.18 1.25
C ALA A 93 -12.23 16.62 0.71
N THR A 94 -13.27 16.62 1.57
CA THR A 94 -14.61 17.12 1.21
C THR A 94 -14.54 18.58 0.75
N LEU A 95 -13.80 19.44 1.48
CA LEU A 95 -13.66 20.85 1.12
C LEU A 95 -12.86 21.03 -0.17
N LEU A 96 -11.79 20.27 -0.36
CA LEU A 96 -11.03 20.25 -1.62
C LEU A 96 -11.90 19.84 -2.80
N ALA A 97 -12.79 18.86 -2.63
CA ALA A 97 -13.73 18.44 -3.67
C ALA A 97 -14.74 19.54 -4.04
N CYS A 98 -15.17 20.35 -3.06
CA CYS A 98 -16.09 21.48 -3.29
C CYS A 98 -15.51 22.56 -4.20
N THR A 99 -14.19 22.57 -4.44
CA THR A 99 -13.57 23.50 -5.39
C THR A 99 -13.85 23.14 -6.85
N TRP A 100 -14.22 21.90 -7.13
CA TRP A 100 -14.38 21.36 -8.49
C TRP A 100 -13.12 21.54 -9.36
N ASN A 101 -11.95 21.67 -8.74
CA ASN A 101 -10.70 22.01 -9.40
C ASN A 101 -9.63 20.92 -9.18
N PRO A 102 -9.54 19.90 -10.06
CA PRO A 102 -8.52 18.86 -9.96
C PRO A 102 -7.07 19.42 -10.00
N ALA A 103 -6.84 20.51 -10.73
CA ALA A 103 -5.50 21.10 -10.80
C ALA A 103 -5.05 21.67 -9.43
N LEU A 104 -5.98 22.27 -8.68
CA LEU A 104 -5.70 22.73 -7.31
C LEU A 104 -5.42 21.54 -6.38
N VAL A 105 -6.20 20.47 -6.48
CA VAL A 105 -5.98 19.24 -5.68
C VAL A 105 -4.62 18.62 -6.00
N GLN A 106 -4.21 18.63 -7.26
CA GLN A 106 -2.88 18.16 -7.65
C GLN A 106 -1.77 19.01 -7.03
N GLN A 107 -1.92 20.33 -6.99
CA GLN A 107 -0.96 21.25 -6.34
C GLN A 107 -0.87 20.97 -4.82
N VAL A 108 -2.00 20.74 -4.15
CA VAL A 108 -2.01 20.34 -2.73
C VAL A 108 -1.26 19.03 -2.53
N GLY A 109 -1.49 18.04 -3.41
CA GLY A 109 -0.78 16.76 -3.38
C GLY A 109 0.73 16.93 -3.55
N GLN A 110 1.15 17.79 -4.47
CA GLN A 110 2.57 18.13 -4.70
C GLN A 110 3.19 18.77 -3.45
N ALA A 111 2.59 19.83 -2.93
CA ALA A 111 3.13 20.57 -1.78
C ALA A 111 3.18 19.70 -0.51
N GLY A 112 2.14 18.86 -0.27
CA GLY A 112 2.16 17.92 0.85
C GLY A 112 3.23 16.82 0.69
N ALA A 113 3.49 16.38 -0.53
CA ALA A 113 4.55 15.39 -0.79
C ALA A 113 5.96 15.98 -0.63
N GLU A 114 6.16 17.28 -0.87
CA GLU A 114 7.40 17.98 -0.53
C GLU A 114 7.67 17.90 0.98
N GLU A 115 6.66 18.13 1.83
CA GLU A 115 6.80 17.93 3.28
C GLU A 115 7.12 16.46 3.66
N VAL A 116 6.51 15.49 2.98
CA VAL A 116 6.81 14.06 3.19
C VAL A 116 8.29 13.78 2.91
N LYS A 117 8.79 14.28 1.80
CA LYS A 117 10.18 14.13 1.36
C LYS A 117 11.17 14.81 2.32
N GLU A 118 10.89 16.05 2.75
CA GLU A 118 11.70 16.80 3.71
C GLU A 118 11.84 16.07 5.06
N ASN A 119 10.85 15.25 5.41
CA ASN A 119 10.83 14.46 6.63
C ASN A 119 11.40 13.03 6.46
N ASN A 120 12.06 12.72 5.34
CA ASN A 120 12.61 11.40 5.02
C ASN A 120 11.56 10.27 5.08
N LEU A 121 10.34 10.57 4.66
CA LEU A 121 9.26 9.62 4.53
C LEU A 121 9.04 9.32 3.04
N ALA A 122 8.62 8.10 2.71
CA ALA A 122 8.56 7.66 1.32
C ALA A 122 7.14 7.32 0.85
N VAL A 123 6.23 7.06 1.77
CA VAL A 123 4.83 6.73 1.46
C VAL A 123 3.90 7.60 2.28
N TRP A 124 3.02 8.33 1.61
CA TRP A 124 1.95 9.08 2.26
C TRP A 124 0.62 8.34 2.11
N LEU A 125 -0.03 8.03 3.26
CA LEU A 125 -1.25 7.22 3.31
C LEU A 125 -2.49 8.05 2.93
N THR A 126 -2.49 8.55 1.72
CA THR A 126 -3.52 9.39 1.10
C THR A 126 -3.51 9.16 -0.42
N PRO A 127 -4.60 9.44 -1.17
CA PRO A 127 -5.90 9.91 -0.74
C PRO A 127 -6.82 8.82 -0.19
N ALA A 128 -7.78 9.22 0.66
CA ALA A 128 -8.90 8.39 1.06
C ALA A 128 -10.12 8.70 0.18
N VAL A 129 -10.74 7.67 -0.44
CA VAL A 129 -11.71 7.88 -1.53
C VAL A 129 -13.00 7.07 -1.40
N ASN A 130 -13.32 6.60 -0.20
CA ASN A 130 -14.60 5.93 0.02
C ASN A 130 -15.77 6.91 -0.14
N ILE A 131 -16.94 6.36 -0.44
CA ILE A 131 -18.13 7.16 -0.74
C ILE A 131 -18.79 7.68 0.54
N HIS A 132 -19.24 8.94 0.55
CA HIS A 132 -20.08 9.53 1.59
C HIS A 132 -21.48 8.88 1.55
N ARG A 133 -21.62 7.68 2.07
CA ARG A 133 -22.87 6.93 2.05
C ARG A 133 -23.84 7.38 3.14
N ASN A 134 -23.30 7.74 4.30
CA ASN A 134 -24.09 8.14 5.47
C ASN A 134 -23.38 9.32 6.16
N PRO A 135 -24.09 10.42 6.45
CA PRO A 135 -23.49 11.60 7.09
C PRO A 135 -22.93 11.31 8.49
N LEU A 136 -23.37 10.23 9.15
CA LEU A 136 -22.88 9.82 10.46
C LEU A 136 -21.57 8.99 10.39
N CYS A 137 -21.02 8.73 9.21
CA CYS A 137 -19.72 8.09 9.11
C CYS A 137 -18.62 9.04 9.58
N GLY A 138 -17.90 8.67 10.64
CA GLY A 138 -16.91 9.54 11.32
C GLY A 138 -15.68 9.87 10.47
N ARG A 139 -15.52 9.26 9.28
CA ARG A 139 -14.39 9.50 8.37
C ARG A 139 -14.77 10.24 7.10
N ASN A 140 -16.01 10.73 6.96
CA ASN A 140 -16.43 11.48 5.77
C ASN A 140 -15.55 12.70 5.49
N PHE A 141 -14.99 13.34 6.51
CA PHE A 141 -14.12 14.52 6.35
C PHE A 141 -12.88 14.22 5.47
N GLU A 142 -12.35 13.00 5.50
CA GLU A 142 -11.18 12.62 4.70
C GLU A 142 -11.54 12.03 3.32
N TYR A 143 -12.83 11.82 3.04
CA TYR A 143 -13.35 11.35 1.76
C TYR A 143 -13.84 12.54 0.93
N TYR A 144 -13.79 12.43 -0.41
CA TYR A 144 -14.08 13.56 -1.29
C TYR A 144 -15.56 13.80 -1.52
N SER A 145 -16.38 12.75 -1.78
CA SER A 145 -17.75 12.92 -2.25
C SER A 145 -18.60 11.66 -2.07
N GLU A 146 -19.92 11.83 -2.20
CA GLU A 146 -20.86 10.74 -2.43
C GLU A 146 -20.85 10.26 -3.90
N ASP A 147 -20.41 11.14 -4.82
CA ASP A 147 -20.30 10.85 -6.25
C ASP A 147 -18.94 10.18 -6.54
N PRO A 148 -18.93 8.94 -7.08
CA PRO A 148 -17.71 8.21 -7.38
C PRO A 148 -16.87 8.86 -8.51
N LEU A 149 -17.47 9.65 -9.40
CA LEU A 149 -16.73 10.38 -10.44
C LEU A 149 -15.91 11.50 -9.79
N ILE A 150 -16.52 12.29 -8.92
CA ILE A 150 -15.82 13.37 -8.20
C ILE A 150 -14.72 12.77 -7.32
N ALA A 151 -15.05 11.74 -6.53
CA ALA A 151 -14.08 11.06 -5.67
C ALA A 151 -12.88 10.52 -6.50
N GLY A 152 -13.17 9.89 -7.65
CA GLY A 152 -12.16 9.33 -8.54
C GLY A 152 -11.27 10.41 -9.18
N LYS A 153 -11.85 11.49 -9.72
CA LYS A 153 -11.10 12.57 -10.39
C LYS A 153 -10.23 13.36 -9.41
N MET A 154 -10.77 13.71 -8.23
CA MET A 154 -10.02 14.41 -7.19
C MET A 154 -8.93 13.50 -6.61
N GLY A 155 -9.24 12.23 -6.35
CA GLY A 155 -8.25 11.24 -5.91
C GLY A 155 -7.12 11.03 -6.93
N ALA A 156 -7.44 10.95 -8.23
CA ALA A 156 -6.43 10.81 -9.28
C ALA A 156 -5.51 12.05 -9.36
N ALA A 157 -6.08 13.25 -9.21
CA ALA A 157 -5.31 14.50 -9.16
C ALA A 157 -4.35 14.53 -7.95
N MET A 158 -4.83 14.13 -6.77
CA MET A 158 -4.00 14.01 -5.56
C MET A 158 -2.85 13.02 -5.77
N VAL A 159 -3.12 11.84 -6.31
CA VAL A 159 -2.08 10.82 -6.60
C VAL A 159 -1.03 11.38 -7.56
N LYS A 160 -1.44 12.03 -8.64
CA LYS A 160 -0.50 12.66 -9.60
C LYS A 160 0.38 13.69 -8.93
N GLY A 161 -0.20 14.53 -8.07
CA GLY A 161 0.54 15.54 -7.30
C GLY A 161 1.59 14.90 -6.40
N ILE A 162 1.19 13.93 -5.59
CA ILE A 162 2.09 13.23 -4.66
C ILE A 162 3.23 12.52 -5.41
N GLN A 163 2.90 11.75 -6.41
CA GLN A 163 3.89 10.93 -7.14
C GLN A 163 4.81 11.77 -8.03
N SER A 164 4.47 13.02 -8.35
CA SER A 164 5.37 13.96 -9.04
C SER A 164 6.61 14.32 -8.21
N GLN A 165 6.57 14.10 -6.89
CA GLN A 165 7.69 14.34 -5.96
C GLN A 165 8.47 13.06 -5.63
N HIS A 166 8.25 11.95 -6.33
CA HIS A 166 8.81 10.62 -6.03
C HIS A 166 8.39 10.06 -4.67
N ILE A 167 7.23 10.46 -4.17
CA ILE A 167 6.59 9.91 -2.97
C ILE A 167 5.45 8.97 -3.40
N ALA A 168 5.37 7.80 -2.78
CA ALA A 168 4.28 6.87 -3.06
C ALA A 168 2.97 7.37 -2.42
N ALA A 169 1.92 7.52 -3.22
CA ALA A 169 0.57 7.68 -2.73
C ALA A 169 -0.02 6.31 -2.35
N SER A 170 -0.74 6.25 -1.23
CA SER A 170 -1.48 5.05 -0.83
C SER A 170 -2.98 5.32 -0.81
N VAL A 171 -3.65 4.90 -1.87
CA VAL A 171 -5.11 5.11 -2.02
C VAL A 171 -5.87 4.17 -1.10
N LYS A 172 -6.81 4.71 -0.30
CA LYS A 172 -7.49 3.97 0.76
C LYS A 172 -8.98 4.33 0.87
N HIS A 173 -9.82 3.47 1.43
CA HIS A 173 -9.58 2.11 1.89
C HIS A 173 -10.29 1.15 0.92
N PHE A 174 -9.59 0.29 0.27
CA PHE A 174 -10.09 -0.58 -0.80
C PHE A 174 -10.68 -1.88 -0.23
N ALA A 175 -12.01 -2.04 -0.17
CA ALA A 175 -13.03 -1.15 -0.66
C ALA A 175 -14.25 -1.15 0.28
N ALA A 176 -15.21 -0.27 -0.04
CA ALA A 176 -16.51 -0.19 0.64
C ALA A 176 -16.43 0.03 2.16
N ASN A 177 -15.42 0.78 2.66
CA ASN A 177 -15.30 1.20 4.06
C ASN A 177 -16.14 2.45 4.31
N ASN A 178 -17.47 2.30 4.42
CA ASN A 178 -18.42 3.40 4.55
C ASN A 178 -19.06 3.47 5.94
N LYS A 179 -18.50 2.74 6.93
CA LYS A 179 -18.98 2.67 8.31
C LYS A 179 -17.82 2.44 9.27
N GLU A 180 -17.68 3.32 10.26
CA GLU A 180 -16.61 3.21 11.27
C GLU A 180 -17.05 2.42 12.52
N THR A 181 -18.35 2.39 12.83
CA THR A 181 -18.86 1.58 13.95
C THR A 181 -18.53 0.11 13.73
N ASN A 182 -17.73 -0.47 14.63
CA ASN A 182 -17.30 -1.86 14.58
C ASN A 182 -16.61 -2.24 13.26
N ARG A 183 -15.81 -1.33 12.68
CA ARG A 183 -15.25 -1.42 11.33
C ARG A 183 -14.43 -2.70 11.05
N LYS A 184 -13.77 -3.26 12.07
CA LYS A 184 -12.99 -4.51 11.93
C LYS A 184 -13.85 -5.79 11.85
N HIS A 185 -15.15 -5.68 12.08
CA HIS A 185 -16.12 -6.78 12.05
C HIS A 185 -17.31 -6.51 11.13
N SER A 186 -17.37 -5.33 10.52
CA SER A 186 -18.47 -4.99 9.62
C SER A 186 -18.38 -5.79 8.32
N ASP A 187 -19.54 -6.05 7.72
CA ASP A 187 -19.67 -6.68 6.42
C ASP A 187 -20.54 -5.77 5.54
N SER A 188 -19.95 -5.24 4.50
CA SER A 188 -20.64 -4.39 3.52
C SER A 188 -21.44 -5.24 2.56
N ARG A 189 -22.73 -5.38 2.80
CA ARG A 189 -23.65 -6.12 1.93
C ARG A 189 -24.09 -5.24 0.77
N VAL A 190 -23.73 -5.66 -0.45
CA VAL A 190 -23.92 -4.85 -1.64
C VAL A 190 -24.09 -5.73 -2.88
N SER A 191 -24.97 -5.33 -3.81
CA SER A 191 -25.07 -6.02 -5.10
C SER A 191 -23.83 -5.79 -5.95
N GLU A 192 -23.52 -6.71 -6.85
CA GLU A 192 -22.39 -6.60 -7.79
C GLU A 192 -22.45 -5.27 -8.58
N ARG A 193 -23.63 -4.92 -9.10
CA ARG A 193 -23.83 -3.68 -9.82
C ARG A 193 -23.49 -2.44 -8.98
N ALA A 194 -24.02 -2.35 -7.76
CA ALA A 194 -23.75 -1.21 -6.90
C ALA A 194 -22.30 -1.18 -6.44
N LEU A 195 -21.69 -2.34 -6.20
CA LEU A 195 -20.27 -2.44 -5.88
C LEU A 195 -19.42 -1.82 -6.98
N ARG A 196 -19.63 -2.22 -8.24
CA ARG A 196 -18.83 -1.76 -9.38
C ARG A 196 -19.13 -0.33 -9.80
N GLU A 197 -20.40 0.07 -9.82
CA GLU A 197 -20.81 1.39 -10.34
C GLU A 197 -20.61 2.52 -9.31
N ILE A 198 -20.57 2.21 -8.01
CA ILE A 198 -20.47 3.21 -6.93
C ILE A 198 -19.20 3.02 -6.11
N TYR A 199 -19.07 1.89 -5.39
CA TYR A 199 -18.03 1.74 -4.35
C TYR A 199 -16.64 1.47 -4.90
N LEU A 200 -16.51 0.83 -6.06
CA LEU A 200 -15.27 0.57 -6.75
C LEU A 200 -14.93 1.63 -7.80
N LYS A 201 -15.92 2.35 -8.31
CA LYS A 201 -15.77 3.24 -9.47
C LYS A 201 -14.74 4.35 -9.26
N GLY A 202 -14.69 4.95 -8.07
CA GLY A 202 -13.66 5.95 -7.74
C GLY A 202 -12.24 5.38 -7.79
N PHE A 203 -12.04 4.18 -7.26
CA PHE A 203 -10.75 3.48 -7.33
C PHE A 203 -10.37 3.10 -8.76
N GLU A 204 -11.32 2.61 -9.56
CA GLU A 204 -11.10 2.30 -10.98
C GLU A 204 -10.56 3.51 -11.75
N ILE A 205 -11.20 4.69 -11.57
CA ILE A 205 -10.77 5.94 -12.18
C ILE A 205 -9.34 6.28 -11.78
N ILE A 206 -9.03 6.21 -10.48
CA ILE A 206 -7.70 6.53 -9.97
C ILE A 206 -6.64 5.58 -10.54
N VAL A 207 -6.90 4.28 -10.55
CA VAL A 207 -5.97 3.29 -11.10
C VAL A 207 -5.71 3.57 -12.57
N LYS A 208 -6.76 3.75 -13.38
CA LYS A 208 -6.62 3.96 -14.82
C LYS A 208 -5.98 5.30 -15.19
N GLU A 209 -6.19 6.36 -14.41
CA GLU A 209 -5.73 7.71 -14.75
C GLU A 209 -4.42 8.13 -14.07
N ALA A 210 -4.07 7.52 -12.93
CA ALA A 210 -2.93 7.95 -12.12
C ALA A 210 -1.98 6.82 -11.71
N GLN A 211 -2.35 5.55 -11.86
CA GLN A 211 -1.54 4.40 -11.46
C GLN A 211 -0.87 4.61 -10.10
N PRO A 212 -1.64 4.59 -8.98
CA PRO A 212 -1.07 4.78 -7.66
C PRO A 212 -0.02 3.70 -7.38
N TRP A 213 1.03 4.06 -6.66
CA TRP A 213 2.11 3.10 -6.37
C TRP A 213 1.72 2.14 -5.26
N THR A 214 0.80 2.55 -4.38
CA THR A 214 0.23 1.66 -3.37
C THR A 214 -1.28 1.84 -3.22
N ILE A 215 -1.94 0.77 -2.77
CA ILE A 215 -3.34 0.76 -2.36
C ILE A 215 -3.44 0.07 -1.00
N MET A 216 -4.30 0.60 -0.11
CA MET A 216 -4.57 0.01 1.19
C MET A 216 -5.92 -0.70 1.18
N SER A 217 -5.93 -2.02 1.41
CA SER A 217 -7.15 -2.80 1.58
C SER A 217 -7.87 -2.46 2.89
N SER A 218 -9.19 -2.48 2.88
CA SER A 218 -10.02 -2.06 4.02
C SER A 218 -10.19 -3.14 5.09
N TYR A 219 -10.62 -2.74 6.29
CA TYR A 219 -10.90 -3.65 7.40
C TYR A 219 -12.11 -4.56 7.20
N ASN A 220 -13.14 -4.02 6.56
CA ASN A 220 -14.46 -4.66 6.47
C ASN A 220 -14.44 -5.88 5.54
N ALA A 221 -15.41 -6.74 5.75
CA ALA A 221 -15.79 -7.70 4.73
C ALA A 221 -16.70 -7.06 3.67
N ILE A 222 -16.73 -7.66 2.49
CA ILE A 222 -17.68 -7.37 1.41
C ILE A 222 -18.37 -8.69 1.08
N ASN A 223 -19.68 -8.71 1.27
CA ASN A 223 -20.50 -9.91 1.02
C ASN A 223 -19.94 -11.19 1.68
N GLY A 224 -19.41 -11.07 2.90
CA GLY A 224 -18.88 -12.17 3.69
C GLY A 224 -17.38 -12.45 3.53
N HIS A 225 -16.70 -11.84 2.56
CA HIS A 225 -15.26 -12.01 2.33
C HIS A 225 -14.50 -10.76 2.79
N ARG A 226 -13.49 -10.92 3.65
CA ARG A 226 -12.64 -9.78 4.06
C ARG A 226 -11.95 -9.18 2.86
N ALA A 227 -11.94 -7.84 2.76
CA ALA A 227 -11.35 -7.15 1.61
C ALA A 227 -9.87 -7.54 1.40
N SER A 228 -9.09 -7.67 2.48
CA SER A 228 -7.68 -8.07 2.41
C SER A 228 -7.44 -9.54 2.08
N GLU A 229 -8.46 -10.41 2.22
CA GLU A 229 -8.42 -11.85 1.85
C GLU A 229 -9.19 -12.15 0.54
N ASN A 230 -9.66 -11.13 -0.15
CA ASN A 230 -10.53 -11.29 -1.32
C ASN A 230 -9.71 -11.26 -2.62
N ARG A 231 -9.37 -12.45 -3.13
CA ARG A 231 -8.60 -12.60 -4.36
C ARG A 231 -9.30 -12.00 -5.57
N GLU A 232 -10.62 -12.19 -5.70
CA GLU A 232 -11.40 -11.61 -6.80
C GLU A 232 -11.27 -10.08 -6.81
N LEU A 233 -11.35 -9.45 -5.62
CA LEU A 233 -11.20 -8.00 -5.49
C LEU A 233 -9.77 -7.53 -5.83
N LEU A 234 -8.73 -8.21 -5.30
CA LEU A 234 -7.35 -7.75 -5.35
C LEU A 234 -6.61 -8.19 -6.62
N GLU A 235 -6.84 -9.40 -7.11
CA GLU A 235 -6.16 -9.91 -8.31
C GLU A 235 -7.04 -9.77 -9.55
N ASP A 236 -8.29 -10.24 -9.51
CA ASP A 236 -9.07 -10.32 -10.74
C ASP A 236 -9.59 -8.93 -11.15
N VAL A 237 -10.17 -8.16 -10.22
CA VAL A 237 -10.69 -6.80 -10.51
C VAL A 237 -9.56 -5.76 -10.52
N LEU A 238 -8.85 -5.60 -9.40
CA LEU A 238 -7.87 -4.52 -9.26
C LEU A 238 -6.71 -4.66 -10.26
N ARG A 239 -6.11 -5.83 -10.35
CA ARG A 239 -4.95 -6.06 -11.22
C ARG A 239 -5.34 -6.52 -12.61
N GLY A 240 -6.25 -7.50 -12.73
CA GLY A 240 -6.66 -8.07 -14.01
C GLY A 240 -7.48 -7.11 -14.87
N GLU A 241 -8.57 -6.55 -14.35
CA GLU A 241 -9.46 -5.68 -15.12
C GLU A 241 -8.92 -4.24 -15.25
N TRP A 242 -8.35 -3.68 -14.16
CA TRP A 242 -7.92 -2.27 -14.16
C TRP A 242 -6.45 -2.07 -14.47
N GLY A 243 -5.64 -3.13 -14.41
CA GLY A 243 -4.21 -3.08 -14.72
C GLY A 243 -3.36 -2.40 -13.64
N PHE A 244 -3.76 -2.51 -12.36
CA PHE A 244 -2.96 -2.00 -11.25
C PHE A 244 -1.63 -2.74 -11.13
N LYS A 245 -0.53 -1.99 -11.07
CA LYS A 245 0.84 -2.55 -11.05
C LYS A 245 1.56 -2.34 -9.72
N GLY A 246 0.95 -1.61 -8.79
CA GLY A 246 1.57 -1.26 -7.51
C GLY A 246 1.44 -2.33 -6.43
N MET A 247 1.88 -1.97 -5.23
CA MET A 247 1.82 -2.80 -4.02
C MET A 247 0.48 -2.61 -3.29
N VAL A 248 -0.09 -3.69 -2.74
CA VAL A 248 -1.25 -3.63 -1.85
C VAL A 248 -0.80 -3.86 -0.42
N THR A 249 -1.19 -2.95 0.48
CA THR A 249 -1.02 -3.14 1.93
C THR A 249 -2.36 -3.39 2.60
N THR A 250 -2.37 -4.02 3.77
CA THR A 250 -3.56 -4.00 4.62
C THR A 250 -3.69 -2.65 5.32
N ASP A 251 -4.90 -2.31 5.78
CA ASP A 251 -5.04 -1.38 6.89
C ASP A 251 -4.40 -1.99 8.16
N TRP A 252 -4.11 -1.17 9.19
CA TRP A 252 -3.31 -1.57 10.35
C TRP A 252 -4.03 -2.56 11.26
N TRP A 253 -3.35 -3.66 11.59
CA TRP A 253 -3.87 -4.65 12.54
C TRP A 253 -5.20 -5.27 12.10
N THR A 254 -5.32 -5.64 10.80
CA THR A 254 -6.44 -6.42 10.30
C THR A 254 -6.56 -7.74 11.07
N ARG A 255 -7.78 -8.26 11.18
CA ARG A 255 -8.06 -9.56 11.82
C ARG A 255 -8.01 -10.75 10.86
N ALA A 256 -7.59 -10.50 9.62
CA ALA A 256 -7.43 -11.50 8.58
C ALA A 256 -6.21 -12.41 8.86
N GLU A 257 -6.25 -13.61 8.33
CA GLU A 257 -5.11 -14.53 8.41
C GLU A 257 -4.05 -14.15 7.38
N HIS A 258 -2.82 -13.91 7.84
CA HIS A 258 -1.74 -13.37 7.01
C HIS A 258 -1.48 -14.20 5.74
N TYR A 259 -1.47 -15.54 5.85
CA TYR A 259 -1.28 -16.40 4.69
C TYR A 259 -2.41 -16.30 3.65
N LYS A 260 -3.66 -16.05 4.10
CA LYS A 260 -4.80 -15.83 3.18
C LYS A 260 -4.70 -14.48 2.47
N GLU A 261 -4.21 -13.45 3.18
CA GLU A 261 -3.94 -12.15 2.60
C GLU A 261 -2.89 -12.26 1.49
N ILE A 262 -1.77 -12.98 1.74
CA ILE A 262 -0.74 -13.25 0.73
C ILE A 262 -1.35 -13.96 -0.49
N LYS A 263 -2.11 -15.03 -0.28
CA LYS A 263 -2.79 -15.76 -1.39
C LYS A 263 -3.77 -14.91 -2.18
N ALA A 264 -4.36 -13.92 -1.56
CA ALA A 264 -5.28 -13.01 -2.20
C ALA A 264 -4.59 -11.87 -2.96
N GLY A 265 -3.26 -11.74 -2.88
CA GLY A 265 -2.51 -10.67 -3.53
C GLY A 265 -2.42 -9.37 -2.72
N ASN A 266 -2.63 -9.46 -1.39
CA ASN A 266 -2.29 -8.40 -0.47
C ASN A 266 -0.82 -8.57 -0.05
N ASP A 267 0.04 -7.63 -0.47
CA ASP A 267 1.48 -7.84 -0.47
C ASP A 267 2.12 -7.63 0.92
N VAL A 268 1.63 -6.66 1.70
CA VAL A 268 2.17 -6.38 3.04
C VAL A 268 1.07 -6.29 4.08
N LYS A 269 1.23 -7.06 5.16
CA LYS A 269 0.38 -6.94 6.34
C LYS A 269 0.91 -5.86 7.27
N MET A 270 0.20 -4.73 7.37
CA MET A 270 0.61 -3.58 8.17
C MET A 270 0.13 -3.66 9.64
N GLY A 271 0.79 -2.90 10.44
CA GLY A 271 1.37 -3.07 11.70
C GLY A 271 2.56 -4.02 11.62
N THR A 272 2.46 -5.19 12.20
CA THR A 272 3.43 -6.28 12.01
C THR A 272 2.77 -7.45 11.30
N GLY A 273 3.55 -8.21 10.54
CA GLY A 273 3.11 -9.51 10.04
C GLY A 273 2.99 -10.57 11.14
N PHE A 274 2.61 -11.78 10.76
CA PHE A 274 2.61 -12.95 11.64
C PHE A 274 3.50 -14.05 11.04
N PRO A 275 4.85 -13.92 11.09
CA PRO A 275 5.78 -14.82 10.43
C PRO A 275 5.55 -16.29 10.77
N GLU A 276 5.35 -16.61 12.06
CA GLU A 276 5.16 -17.99 12.53
C GLU A 276 3.87 -18.63 11.98
N ARG A 277 2.82 -17.82 11.76
CA ARG A 277 1.58 -18.33 11.14
C ARG A 277 1.76 -18.59 9.65
N VAL A 278 2.57 -17.76 8.97
CA VAL A 278 2.90 -17.96 7.55
C VAL A 278 3.74 -19.22 7.38
N LYS A 279 4.79 -19.41 8.20
CA LYS A 279 5.62 -20.64 8.21
C LYS A 279 4.77 -21.88 8.41
N LYS A 280 3.90 -21.85 9.42
CA LYS A 280 2.99 -22.96 9.68
C LYS A 280 2.06 -23.26 8.50
N ALA A 281 1.56 -22.23 7.82
CA ALA A 281 0.72 -22.42 6.63
C ALA A 281 1.51 -23.04 5.48
N MET A 282 2.80 -22.72 5.32
CA MET A 282 3.70 -23.34 4.35
C MET A 282 3.95 -24.83 4.69
N GLU A 283 4.26 -25.13 5.95
CA GLU A 283 4.44 -26.52 6.45
C GLU A 283 3.20 -27.39 6.20
N MET A 284 2.01 -26.78 6.30
CA MET A 284 0.73 -27.43 6.04
C MET A 284 0.36 -27.49 4.54
N GLY A 285 1.20 -26.98 3.65
CA GLY A 285 0.93 -26.94 2.21
C GLY A 285 -0.21 -25.98 1.81
N GLN A 286 -0.58 -25.02 2.68
CA GLN A 286 -1.63 -24.03 2.43
C GLN A 286 -1.10 -22.81 1.66
N LEU A 287 0.20 -22.59 1.68
CA LEU A 287 0.91 -21.51 1.00
C LEU A 287 2.23 -22.04 0.46
N GLY A 288 2.64 -21.62 -0.71
CA GLY A 288 3.92 -21.99 -1.32
C GLY A 288 4.85 -20.80 -1.46
N ARG A 289 6.13 -21.09 -1.74
CA ARG A 289 7.14 -20.07 -2.02
C ARG A 289 6.77 -19.15 -3.19
N PRO A 290 6.14 -19.61 -4.30
CA PRO A 290 5.76 -18.73 -5.40
C PRO A 290 4.83 -17.58 -5.00
N GLU A 291 3.90 -17.80 -4.06
CA GLU A 291 3.02 -16.74 -3.56
C GLU A 291 3.81 -15.70 -2.73
N LEU A 292 4.80 -16.14 -1.93
CA LEU A 292 5.69 -15.23 -1.21
C LEU A 292 6.50 -14.37 -2.17
N GLU A 293 7.13 -15.00 -3.18
CA GLU A 293 7.94 -14.31 -4.19
C GLU A 293 7.11 -13.29 -4.99
N HIS A 294 5.87 -13.65 -5.32
CA HIS A 294 4.97 -12.77 -6.05
C HIS A 294 4.66 -11.49 -5.28
N CYS A 295 4.37 -11.59 -3.99
CA CYS A 295 4.13 -10.43 -3.13
C CYS A 295 5.43 -9.67 -2.83
N ALA A 296 6.52 -10.35 -2.48
CA ALA A 296 7.80 -9.72 -2.17
C ALA A 296 8.38 -8.95 -3.36
N ARG A 297 8.20 -9.45 -4.58
CA ARG A 297 8.57 -8.73 -5.81
C ARG A 297 7.96 -7.34 -5.86
N ARG A 298 6.65 -7.21 -5.60
CA ARG A 298 5.95 -5.92 -5.64
C ARG A 298 6.45 -4.96 -4.56
N VAL A 299 6.85 -5.48 -3.40
CA VAL A 299 7.50 -4.68 -2.35
C VAL A 299 8.83 -4.14 -2.84
N LEU A 300 9.69 -4.99 -3.40
CA LEU A 300 11.01 -4.61 -3.89
C LEU A 300 10.92 -3.66 -5.11
N GLU A 301 10.00 -3.92 -6.04
CA GLU A 301 9.73 -3.02 -7.18
C GLU A 301 9.27 -1.63 -6.73
N LEU A 302 8.46 -1.55 -5.66
CA LEU A 302 8.07 -0.27 -5.09
C LEU A 302 9.28 0.45 -4.49
N ILE A 303 10.14 -0.25 -3.75
CA ILE A 303 11.35 0.33 -3.16
C ILE A 303 12.27 0.90 -4.25
N LEU A 304 12.49 0.15 -5.33
CA LEU A 304 13.27 0.63 -6.49
C LEU A 304 12.66 1.85 -7.18
N LYS A 305 11.38 2.08 -7.03
CA LYS A 305 10.67 3.18 -7.68
C LYS A 305 10.66 4.47 -6.85
N ILE A 306 10.80 4.35 -5.54
CA ILE A 306 10.77 5.48 -4.59
C ILE A 306 12.13 6.21 -4.58
N ASP A 307 13.22 5.52 -4.86
CA ASP A 307 14.60 6.02 -4.77
C ASP A 307 15.02 6.94 -5.94
#